data_87deaa87773f10e03afc07920e98ef9d
#
_entry.id   87deaa87773f10e03afc07920e98ef9d
#
_cell.length_a   1.000
_cell.length_b   1.000
_cell.length_c   1.000
_cell.angle_alpha   90.00
_cell.angle_beta   90.00
_cell.angle_gamma   90.00
#
_symmetry.space_group_name_H-M   'P 1'
#
loop_
_entity.id
_entity.type
_entity.pdbx_description
1 polymer ?
#
loop_
_entity_poly.entity_id
_entity_poly.type
_entity_poly.pdbx_seq_one_letter_code
_entity_poly.pdbx_strand_id
1 'polypeptide(L)'
;MGGAARKDQRMDDKEILRTIDDLIQTEHELRERLAAGQLSSAQEREQLKAAEEALDQCWDLLRQRRARREFGENPNEAVARPAGEVEGYMQ
;
A
#
# COMPACT_ATOMS: atom_id res chain seq x y z
N MET A 1 -22.25 -0.82 -17.64
CA MET A 1 -21.16 -0.12 -18.19
C MET A 1 -20.43 0.74 -17.23
N GLY A 2 -20.93 1.89 -16.86
CA GLY A 2 -20.22 2.79 -15.99
C GLY A 2 -19.90 2.21 -14.63
N GLY A 3 -20.70 1.29 -14.15
CA GLY A 3 -20.49 0.68 -12.84
C GLY A 3 -19.21 -0.11 -12.75
N ALA A 4 -18.80 -0.76 -13.82
CA ALA A 4 -17.59 -1.57 -13.83
C ALA A 4 -16.36 -0.69 -13.65
N ALA A 5 -16.31 0.45 -14.33
CA ALA A 5 -15.18 1.35 -14.20
C ALA A 5 -15.05 1.88 -12.77
N ARG A 6 -16.19 2.09 -12.13
CA ARG A 6 -16.17 2.63 -10.78
C ARG A 6 -15.65 1.66 -9.76
N LYS A 7 -15.85 0.37 -9.97
CA LYS A 7 -15.32 -0.65 -9.07
C LYS A 7 -13.82 -0.64 -9.00
N ASP A 8 -13.18 -0.32 -10.12
CA ASP A 8 -11.73 -0.34 -10.19
C ASP A 8 -11.09 0.74 -9.35
N GLN A 9 -11.85 1.74 -8.95
CA GLN A 9 -11.32 2.83 -8.14
C GLN A 9 -11.31 2.52 -6.66
N ARG A 10 -11.98 1.45 -6.25
CA ARG A 10 -12.08 1.06 -4.86
C ARG A 10 -11.53 -0.34 -4.68
N MET A 11 -10.56 -0.46 -3.85
CA MET A 11 -9.93 -1.75 -3.59
C MET A 11 -10.63 -2.44 -2.44
N ASP A 12 -11.03 -3.69 -2.65
CA ASP A 12 -11.52 -4.50 -1.56
C ASP A 12 -10.33 -5.09 -0.79
N ASP A 13 -10.61 -5.79 0.29
CA ASP A 13 -9.56 -6.34 1.14
C ASP A 13 -8.62 -7.27 0.37
N LYS A 14 -9.18 -8.07 -0.52
CA LYS A 14 -8.40 -9.03 -1.30
C LYS A 14 -7.43 -8.32 -2.22
N GLU A 15 -7.87 -7.27 -2.88
CA GLU A 15 -7.02 -6.48 -3.77
C GLU A 15 -5.94 -5.75 -3.00
N ILE A 16 -6.28 -5.23 -1.83
CA ILE A 16 -5.31 -4.53 -0.99
C ILE A 16 -4.22 -5.51 -0.54
N LEU A 17 -4.61 -6.71 -0.11
CA LEU A 17 -3.65 -7.72 0.30
C LEU A 17 -2.74 -8.15 -0.83
N ARG A 18 -3.29 -8.25 -2.03
CA ARG A 18 -2.49 -8.58 -3.21
C ARG A 18 -1.47 -7.48 -3.51
N THR A 19 -1.90 -6.23 -3.39
CA THR A 19 -1.00 -5.10 -3.59
C THR A 19 0.13 -5.11 -2.56
N ILE A 20 -0.20 -5.43 -1.31
CA ILE A 20 0.81 -5.56 -0.26
C ILE A 20 1.84 -6.63 -0.61
N ASP A 21 1.38 -7.79 -1.08
CA ASP A 21 2.29 -8.86 -1.48
C ASP A 21 3.21 -8.40 -2.61
N ASP A 22 2.66 -7.70 -3.60
CA ASP A 22 3.45 -7.19 -4.71
C ASP A 22 4.51 -6.18 -4.24
N LEU A 23 4.15 -5.33 -3.29
CA LEU A 23 5.07 -4.35 -2.76
C LEU A 23 6.18 -4.99 -1.94
N ILE A 24 5.86 -6.01 -1.17
CA ILE A 24 6.87 -6.77 -0.43
C ILE A 24 7.85 -7.43 -1.38
N GLN A 25 7.33 -7.99 -2.46
CA GLN A 25 8.16 -8.60 -3.49
C GLN A 25 9.08 -7.55 -4.12
N THR A 26 8.55 -6.38 -4.40
CA THR A 26 9.34 -5.28 -4.96
C THR A 26 10.49 -4.89 -4.04
N GLU A 27 10.22 -4.78 -2.74
CA GLU A 27 11.27 -4.46 -1.76
C GLU A 27 12.38 -5.50 -1.77
N HIS A 28 11.98 -6.77 -1.84
CA HIS A 28 12.94 -7.86 -1.86
C HIS A 28 13.83 -7.78 -3.10
N GLU A 29 13.23 -7.52 -4.26
CA GLU A 29 13.96 -7.41 -5.50
C GLU A 29 14.92 -6.22 -5.51
N LEU A 30 14.50 -5.12 -4.91
CA LEU A 30 15.36 -3.94 -4.82
C LEU A 30 16.61 -4.23 -3.99
N ARG A 31 16.45 -4.94 -2.90
CA ARG A 31 17.59 -5.30 -2.05
C ARG A 31 18.53 -6.26 -2.77
N GLU A 32 17.98 -7.18 -3.55
CA GLU A 32 18.79 -8.09 -4.33
C GLU A 32 19.58 -7.36 -5.41
N ARG A 33 18.96 -6.38 -6.05
CA ARG A 33 19.63 -5.58 -7.08
C ARG A 33 20.76 -4.75 -6.48
N LEU A 34 20.54 -4.21 -5.31
CA LEU A 34 21.61 -3.48 -4.65
C LEU A 34 22.78 -4.39 -4.35
N ALA A 35 22.51 -5.58 -3.81
CA ALA A 35 23.55 -6.55 -3.51
C ALA A 35 24.31 -6.98 -4.74
N ALA A 36 23.63 -7.02 -5.89
CA ALA A 36 24.25 -7.39 -7.17
C ALA A 36 24.96 -6.22 -7.86
N GLY A 37 24.93 -5.03 -7.28
CA GLY A 37 25.56 -3.86 -7.85
C GLY A 37 24.80 -3.23 -9.00
N GLN A 38 23.52 -3.57 -9.15
CA GLN A 38 22.69 -3.08 -10.24
C GLN A 38 21.99 -1.75 -9.92
N LEU A 39 22.01 -1.35 -8.66
CA LEU A 39 21.43 -0.09 -8.23
C LEU A 39 22.41 0.63 -7.32
N SER A 40 22.43 1.95 -7.41
CA SER A 40 23.17 2.74 -6.43
C SER A 40 22.41 2.77 -5.11
N SER A 41 23.13 3.05 -4.02
CA SER A 41 22.49 3.16 -2.71
C SER A 41 21.42 4.24 -2.69
N ALA A 42 21.64 5.34 -3.40
CA ALA A 42 20.68 6.42 -3.45
C ALA A 42 19.40 5.99 -4.17
N GLN A 43 19.55 5.28 -5.29
CA GLN A 43 18.40 4.77 -6.05
C GLN A 43 17.61 3.76 -5.25
N GLU A 44 18.31 2.83 -4.61
CA GLU A 44 17.66 1.80 -3.80
C GLU A 44 16.88 2.45 -2.66
N ARG A 45 17.50 3.42 -1.97
CA ARG A 45 16.87 4.09 -0.84
C ARG A 45 15.59 4.82 -1.26
N GLU A 46 15.64 5.51 -2.40
CA GLU A 46 14.48 6.24 -2.90
C GLU A 46 13.34 5.30 -3.26
N GLN A 47 13.65 4.20 -3.96
CA GLN A 47 12.63 3.25 -4.37
C GLN A 47 12.06 2.48 -3.19
N LEU A 48 12.89 2.13 -2.22
CA LEU A 48 12.43 1.47 -1.01
C LEU A 48 11.51 2.39 -0.21
N LYS A 49 11.84 3.66 -0.13
CA LYS A 49 10.99 4.62 0.57
C LYS A 49 9.61 4.69 -0.07
N ALA A 50 9.56 4.74 -1.39
CA ALA A 50 8.27 4.78 -2.11
C ALA A 50 7.46 3.50 -1.85
N ALA A 51 8.11 2.34 -1.86
CA ALA A 51 7.42 1.08 -1.60
C ALA A 51 6.92 1.02 -0.16
N GLU A 52 7.70 1.49 0.79
CA GLU A 52 7.30 1.50 2.20
C GLU A 52 6.12 2.42 2.45
N GLU A 53 6.12 3.60 1.82
CA GLU A 53 4.99 4.52 1.93
C GLU A 53 3.72 3.90 1.36
N ALA A 54 3.83 3.22 0.22
CA ALA A 54 2.69 2.54 -0.38
C ALA A 54 2.18 1.41 0.51
N LEU A 55 3.09 0.66 1.14
CA LEU A 55 2.70 -0.39 2.09
C LEU A 55 1.96 0.18 3.28
N ASP A 56 2.45 1.28 3.84
CA ASP A 56 1.80 1.92 4.98
C ASP A 56 0.39 2.37 4.62
N GLN A 57 0.21 2.91 3.43
CA GLN A 57 -1.12 3.32 2.96
C GLN A 57 -2.05 2.11 2.79
N CYS A 58 -1.53 1.00 2.31
CA CYS A 58 -2.33 -0.21 2.15
C CYS A 58 -2.77 -0.76 3.50
N TRP A 59 -1.87 -0.83 4.48
CA TRP A 59 -2.21 -1.30 5.81
C TRP A 59 -3.22 -0.38 6.49
N ASP A 60 -3.05 0.94 6.31
CA ASP A 60 -3.99 1.90 6.86
C ASP A 60 -5.36 1.73 6.25
N LEU A 61 -5.42 1.51 4.95
CA LEU A 61 -6.69 1.32 4.26
C LEU A 61 -7.41 0.08 4.79
N LEU A 62 -6.68 -1.01 5.00
CA LEU A 62 -7.25 -2.22 5.60
C LEU A 62 -7.82 -1.95 6.98
N ARG A 63 -7.10 -1.19 7.80
CA ARG A 63 -7.58 -0.84 9.13
C ARG A 63 -8.85 -0.01 9.07
N GLN A 64 -8.90 0.94 8.15
CA GLN A 64 -10.10 1.76 7.97
C GLN A 64 -11.30 0.91 7.55
N ARG A 65 -11.10 0.00 6.60
CA ARG A 65 -12.18 -0.86 6.14
C ARG A 65 -12.68 -1.74 7.26
N ARG A 66 -11.77 -2.27 8.05
CA ARG A 66 -12.12 -3.10 9.20
C ARG A 66 -12.93 -2.33 10.23
N ALA A 67 -12.48 -1.12 10.56
CA ALA A 67 -13.17 -0.28 11.52
C ALA A 67 -14.59 0.05 11.04
N ARG A 68 -14.74 0.36 9.77
CA ARG A 68 -16.06 0.67 9.23
C ARG A 68 -16.99 -0.52 9.31
N ARG A 69 -16.49 -1.71 9.03
CA ARG A 69 -17.31 -2.92 9.14
C ARG A 69 -17.76 -3.14 10.59
N GLU A 70 -16.88 -2.90 11.54
CA GLU A 70 -17.18 -3.09 12.95
C GLU A 70 -18.26 -2.12 13.45
N PHE A 71 -18.31 -0.94 12.86
CA PHE A 71 -19.29 0.07 13.24
C PHE A 71 -20.50 0.10 12.29
N GLY A 72 -20.63 -0.89 11.43
CA GLY A 72 -21.77 -0.96 10.52
C GLY A 72 -21.71 0.02 9.37
N GLU A 73 -20.55 0.60 9.11
CA GLU A 73 -20.37 1.53 8.02
C GLU A 73 -19.87 0.80 6.77
N ASN A 74 -19.98 1.47 5.62
CA ASN A 74 -19.56 0.88 4.37
C ASN A 74 -18.03 0.87 4.25
N PRO A 75 -17.38 -0.30 4.22
CA PRO A 75 -15.92 -0.35 4.10
C PRO A 75 -15.41 0.31 2.82
N ASN A 76 -16.24 0.34 1.78
CA ASN A 76 -15.83 0.91 0.49
C ASN A 76 -15.69 2.42 0.53
N GLU A 77 -16.08 3.05 1.63
CA GLU A 77 -15.87 4.49 1.81
C GLU A 77 -14.52 4.82 2.41
N ALA A 78 -13.74 3.81 2.80
CA ALA A 78 -12.39 4.03 3.28
C ALA A 78 -11.53 4.61 2.16
N VAL A 79 -10.66 5.55 2.52
CA VAL A 79 -9.85 6.29 1.55
C VAL A 79 -8.39 6.26 1.98
N ALA A 80 -7.50 6.09 1.02
CA ALA A 80 -6.08 6.15 1.30
C ALA A 80 -5.70 7.53 1.80
N ARG A 81 -4.90 7.58 2.84
CA ARG A 81 -4.46 8.85 3.43
C ARG A 81 -3.04 9.17 3.00
N PRO A 82 -2.63 10.44 3.05
CA PRO A 82 -1.26 10.80 2.71
C PRO A 82 -0.26 10.00 3.53
N ALA A 83 0.87 9.67 2.91
CA ALA A 83 1.90 8.85 3.53
C ALA A 83 2.37 9.42 4.87
N GLY A 84 2.49 10.75 4.95
CA GLY A 84 2.94 11.38 6.18
C GLY A 84 2.04 11.13 7.38
N GLU A 85 0.73 11.05 7.16
CA GLU A 85 -0.22 10.74 8.21
C GLU A 85 -0.14 9.28 8.64
N VAL A 86 0.03 8.39 7.65
CA VAL A 86 0.08 6.96 7.93
C VAL A 86 1.36 6.59 8.65
N GLU A 87 2.47 7.18 8.25
CA GLU A 87 3.76 6.92 8.89
C GLU A 87 3.76 7.30 10.36
N GLY A 88 2.97 8.29 10.74
CA GLY A 88 2.85 8.68 12.13
C GLY A 88 2.32 7.58 13.02
N TYR A 89 1.52 6.69 12.48
CA TYR A 89 1.00 5.55 13.24
C TYR A 89 2.06 4.49 13.50
N MET A 90 3.03 4.41 12.63
CA MET A 90 4.02 3.34 12.70
C MET A 90 5.14 3.66 13.69
N GLN A 91 5.17 4.87 14.15
CA GLN A 91 6.16 5.30 15.13
C GLN A 91 5.59 5.26 16.58
#